data_669ec0a8d5cee8b04e4895e02e1a64f9
#
_entry.id   669ec0a8d5cee8b04e4895e02e1a64f9
#
_cell.length_a   1.000
_cell.length_b   1.000
_cell.length_c   1.000
_cell.angle_alpha   90.00
_cell.angle_beta   90.00
_cell.angle_gamma   90.00
#
_symmetry.space_group_name_H-M   'P 1'
#
loop_
_entity.id
_entity.type
_entity.pdbx_description
1 polymer ?
#
loop_
_entity_poly.entity_id
_entity_poly.type
_entity_poly.pdbx_seq_one_letter_code
_entity_poly.pdbx_strand_id
1 'polypeptide(L)'
;RQYFSLPEDIQVTTYDGRAFLNSSDQKYDVIMVDAYQDITIPFQMSSTEFFTLVKQHLNDGGVMVVNMNMRGSKEGNINQYLSDTIGSVFNTVYTVDVAGSTNRELFASDNANIISALTEHAGKMENAEFQNMMNVVAANSTEYVSGDYILTDDKAPVELLGMQVIDELIKDEVAYYKGIYDREGIRGLLNSI
;
A
#
# COMPACT_ATOMS: atom_id res chain seq x y z
N ARG A 1 -12.30 -7.95 18.73
CA ARG A 1 -12.11 -7.14 19.96
C ARG A 1 -11.21 -7.84 20.97
N GLN A 2 -11.46 -9.11 21.27
CA GLN A 2 -10.75 -9.87 22.31
C GLN A 2 -9.22 -9.91 22.14
N TYR A 3 -8.70 -10.01 20.90
CA TYR A 3 -7.26 -10.17 20.65
C TYR A 3 -6.51 -8.84 20.46
N PHE A 4 -7.19 -7.78 20.04
CA PHE A 4 -6.56 -6.50 19.70
C PHE A 4 -6.98 -5.36 20.63
N SER A 5 -7.70 -5.66 21.72
CA SER A 5 -8.20 -4.66 22.69
C SER A 5 -8.87 -3.47 22.01
N LEU A 6 -9.62 -3.74 20.90
CA LEU A 6 -10.27 -2.69 20.12
C LEU A 6 -11.31 -1.96 21.00
N PRO A 7 -11.26 -0.62 21.10
CA PRO A 7 -12.20 0.18 21.88
C PRO A 7 -13.66 -0.11 21.49
N GLU A 8 -14.59 0.02 22.45
CA GLU A 8 -16.01 -0.32 22.22
C GLU A 8 -16.72 0.66 21.29
N ASP A 9 -16.28 1.90 21.25
CA ASP A 9 -16.78 2.97 20.39
C ASP A 9 -16.38 2.82 18.91
N ILE A 10 -15.39 1.95 18.60
CA ILE A 10 -15.02 1.64 17.22
C ILE A 10 -16.09 0.74 16.58
N GLN A 11 -16.73 1.23 15.55
CA GLN A 11 -17.68 0.46 14.76
C GLN A 11 -16.95 -0.59 13.91
N VAL A 12 -17.40 -1.84 13.99
CA VAL A 12 -16.87 -2.96 13.18
C VAL A 12 -18.03 -3.56 12.38
N THR A 13 -17.86 -3.59 11.07
CA THR A 13 -18.81 -4.23 10.16
C THR A 13 -18.09 -5.36 9.41
N THR A 14 -18.60 -6.58 9.49
CA THR A 14 -18.07 -7.72 8.74
C THR A 14 -18.83 -7.82 7.42
N TYR A 15 -18.23 -7.33 6.35
CA TYR A 15 -18.82 -7.28 5.01
C TYR A 15 -17.74 -7.20 3.95
N ASP A 16 -18.05 -7.50 2.68
CA ASP A 16 -17.15 -7.20 1.58
C ASP A 16 -16.98 -5.68 1.44
N GLY A 17 -15.73 -5.20 1.44
CA GLY A 17 -15.44 -3.76 1.49
C GLY A 17 -15.96 -2.99 0.27
N ARG A 18 -15.87 -3.58 -0.93
CA ARG A 18 -16.40 -2.97 -2.15
C ARG A 18 -17.92 -2.95 -2.16
N ALA A 19 -18.56 -4.06 -1.73
CA ALA A 19 -20.01 -4.13 -1.61
C ALA A 19 -20.53 -3.17 -0.53
N PHE A 20 -19.78 -2.96 0.56
CA PHE A 20 -20.11 -1.98 1.59
C PHE A 20 -20.12 -0.56 1.01
N LEU A 21 -19.08 -0.15 0.30
CA LEU A 21 -19.04 1.16 -0.34
C LEU A 21 -20.18 1.33 -1.36
N ASN A 22 -20.46 0.33 -2.19
CA ASN A 22 -21.57 0.38 -3.17
C ASN A 22 -22.95 0.54 -2.52
N SER A 23 -23.11 0.14 -1.27
CA SER A 23 -24.39 0.24 -0.54
C SER A 23 -24.49 1.43 0.41
N SER A 24 -23.45 2.28 0.47
CA SER A 24 -23.34 3.41 1.39
C SER A 24 -23.28 4.73 0.63
N ASP A 25 -23.93 5.77 1.14
CA ASP A 25 -23.76 7.16 0.69
C ASP A 25 -22.80 7.94 1.60
N GLN A 26 -22.18 7.26 2.58
CA GLN A 26 -21.30 7.89 3.56
C GLN A 26 -19.99 8.32 2.91
N LYS A 27 -19.49 9.50 3.31
CA LYS A 27 -18.19 10.02 2.89
C LYS A 27 -17.23 10.08 4.06
N TYR A 28 -15.93 10.00 3.74
CA TYR A 28 -14.85 9.88 4.70
C TYR A 28 -13.73 10.87 4.38
N ASP A 29 -13.03 11.34 5.39
CA ASP A 29 -11.82 12.14 5.21
C ASP A 29 -10.61 11.25 4.85
N VAL A 30 -10.63 10.00 5.35
CA VAL A 30 -9.61 9.00 5.06
C VAL A 30 -10.25 7.65 4.80
N ILE A 31 -9.84 6.99 3.73
CA ILE A 31 -10.16 5.57 3.47
C ILE A 31 -8.85 4.81 3.40
N MET A 32 -8.67 3.84 4.32
CA MET A 32 -7.48 2.98 4.33
C MET A 32 -7.84 1.63 3.70
N VAL A 33 -7.05 1.21 2.71
CA VAL A 33 -7.18 -0.07 2.04
C VAL A 33 -5.99 -0.94 2.45
N ASP A 34 -6.23 -1.82 3.41
CA ASP A 34 -5.28 -2.84 3.87
C ASP A 34 -5.97 -4.20 3.81
N ALA A 35 -6.31 -4.62 2.60
CA ALA A 35 -7.19 -5.74 2.31
C ALA A 35 -6.44 -6.87 1.60
N TYR A 36 -5.32 -7.30 2.15
CA TYR A 36 -4.61 -8.44 1.62
C TYR A 36 -5.23 -9.75 2.12
N GLN A 37 -5.48 -10.64 1.18
CA GLN A 37 -5.76 -12.04 1.46
C GLN A 37 -4.51 -12.83 1.07
N ASP A 38 -3.83 -13.37 2.07
CA ASP A 38 -2.50 -13.98 1.93
C ASP A 38 -1.44 -12.95 1.44
N ILE A 39 -1.10 -12.97 0.16
CA ILE A 39 0.02 -12.23 -0.41
C ILE A 39 -0.43 -11.08 -1.31
N THR A 40 -1.62 -11.20 -1.92
CA THR A 40 -2.09 -10.23 -2.90
C THR A 40 -3.35 -9.50 -2.45
N ILE A 41 -3.52 -8.28 -2.95
CA ILE A 41 -4.80 -7.58 -2.85
C ILE A 41 -5.86 -8.34 -3.67
N PRO A 42 -7.10 -8.50 -3.18
CA PRO A 42 -8.17 -9.11 -3.97
C PRO A 42 -8.42 -8.35 -5.28
N PHE A 43 -8.61 -9.08 -6.39
CA PHE A 43 -8.77 -8.46 -7.71
C PHE A 43 -9.90 -7.41 -7.76
N GLN A 44 -11.00 -7.65 -7.03
CA GLN A 44 -12.14 -6.74 -6.95
C GLN A 44 -11.82 -5.41 -6.22
N MET A 45 -10.66 -5.31 -5.57
CA MET A 45 -10.19 -4.12 -4.86
C MET A 45 -8.94 -3.50 -5.50
N SER A 46 -8.62 -3.87 -6.75
CA SER A 46 -7.40 -3.44 -7.45
C SER A 46 -7.65 -2.68 -8.74
N SER A 47 -8.92 -2.53 -9.16
CA SER A 47 -9.30 -1.97 -10.46
C SER A 47 -9.58 -0.46 -10.42
N THR A 48 -9.54 0.18 -11.58
CA THR A 48 -9.96 1.59 -11.75
C THR A 48 -11.38 1.83 -11.25
N GLU A 49 -12.27 0.86 -11.44
CA GLU A 49 -13.66 0.93 -10.99
C GLU A 49 -13.74 0.96 -9.46
N PHE A 50 -12.95 0.13 -8.78
CA PHE A 50 -12.89 0.15 -7.32
C PHE A 50 -12.29 1.47 -6.80
N PHE A 51 -11.18 1.94 -7.35
CA PHE A 51 -10.57 3.19 -6.88
C PHE A 51 -11.42 4.41 -7.21
N THR A 52 -12.18 4.38 -8.31
CA THR A 52 -13.20 5.39 -8.60
C THR A 52 -14.30 5.39 -7.55
N LEU A 53 -14.77 4.21 -7.12
CA LEU A 53 -15.74 4.08 -6.05
C LEU A 53 -15.19 4.62 -4.73
N VAL A 54 -13.94 4.30 -4.37
CA VAL A 54 -13.28 4.87 -3.18
C VAL A 54 -13.23 6.39 -3.26
N LYS A 55 -12.81 6.95 -4.39
CA LYS A 55 -12.74 8.39 -4.62
C LYS A 55 -14.11 9.07 -4.43
N GLN A 56 -15.19 8.45 -4.91
CA GLN A 56 -16.55 8.94 -4.73
C GLN A 56 -17.00 9.00 -3.27
N HIS A 57 -16.38 8.19 -2.39
CA HIS A 57 -16.66 8.15 -0.95
C HIS A 57 -15.68 9.01 -0.12
N LEU A 58 -14.76 9.73 -0.74
CA LEU A 58 -13.93 10.71 -0.05
C LEU A 58 -14.63 12.08 -0.01
N ASN A 59 -14.44 12.78 1.10
CA ASN A 59 -14.74 14.20 1.22
C ASN A 59 -13.78 15.03 0.36
N ASP A 60 -14.08 16.30 0.13
CA ASP A 60 -13.19 17.23 -0.56
C ASP A 60 -11.84 17.30 0.19
N GLY A 61 -10.76 17.03 -0.53
CA GLY A 61 -9.41 16.95 0.04
C GLY A 61 -9.12 15.68 0.85
N GLY A 62 -10.04 14.73 0.87
CA GLY A 62 -9.85 13.43 1.53
C GLY A 62 -8.73 12.61 0.88
N VAL A 63 -8.22 11.65 1.64
CA VAL A 63 -7.05 10.85 1.26
C VAL A 63 -7.37 9.36 1.30
N MET A 64 -7.02 8.64 0.25
CA MET A 64 -6.94 7.19 0.26
C MET A 64 -5.52 6.77 0.65
N VAL A 65 -5.41 5.80 1.55
CA VAL A 65 -4.13 5.17 1.92
C VAL A 65 -4.20 3.70 1.57
N VAL A 66 -3.18 3.20 0.87
CA VAL A 66 -3.07 1.78 0.51
C VAL A 66 -1.75 1.24 1.03
N ASN A 67 -1.82 0.20 1.87
CA ASN A 67 -0.63 -0.59 2.19
C ASN A 67 -0.35 -1.53 1.01
N MET A 68 0.77 -1.34 0.34
CA MET A 68 1.22 -2.22 -0.75
C MET A 68 2.28 -3.17 -0.23
N ASN A 69 1.93 -4.45 -0.19
CA ASN A 69 2.85 -5.50 0.24
C ASN A 69 3.79 -5.92 -0.91
N MET A 70 4.93 -6.52 -0.55
CA MET A 70 5.88 -7.16 -1.48
C MET A 70 6.36 -6.24 -2.61
N ARG A 71 7.16 -5.25 -2.25
CA ARG A 71 7.84 -4.35 -3.19
C ARG A 71 8.77 -5.14 -4.12
N GLY A 72 8.40 -5.25 -5.40
CA GLY A 72 9.22 -5.85 -6.45
C GLY A 72 10.13 -4.83 -7.13
N SER A 73 11.22 -5.31 -7.75
CA SER A 73 12.16 -4.47 -8.48
C SER A 73 11.94 -4.44 -10.00
N LYS A 74 11.17 -5.38 -10.55
CA LYS A 74 10.93 -5.48 -11.98
C LYS A 74 9.87 -4.51 -12.45
N GLU A 75 10.05 -4.04 -13.68
CA GLU A 75 9.01 -3.33 -14.41
C GLU A 75 7.78 -4.23 -14.62
N GLY A 76 6.58 -3.64 -14.50
CA GLY A 76 5.32 -4.37 -14.61
C GLY A 76 5.01 -5.27 -13.41
N ASN A 77 5.60 -5.01 -12.22
CA ASN A 77 5.22 -5.72 -11.01
C ASN A 77 3.87 -5.22 -10.45
N ILE A 78 3.30 -5.98 -9.51
CA ILE A 78 1.97 -5.70 -8.95
C ILE A 78 1.87 -4.29 -8.35
N ASN A 79 2.92 -3.80 -7.66
CA ASN A 79 2.89 -2.48 -7.06
C ASN A 79 2.91 -1.36 -8.11
N GLN A 80 3.59 -1.55 -9.24
CA GLN A 80 3.54 -0.62 -10.37
C GLN A 80 2.13 -0.61 -10.99
N TYR A 81 1.54 -1.79 -11.24
CA TYR A 81 0.17 -1.87 -11.74
C TYR A 81 -0.82 -1.17 -10.80
N LEU A 82 -0.73 -1.39 -9.49
CA LEU A 82 -1.60 -0.73 -8.51
C LEU A 82 -1.38 0.79 -8.50
N SER A 83 -0.12 1.24 -8.49
CA SER A 83 0.20 2.66 -8.46
C SER A 83 -0.27 3.39 -9.72
N ASP A 84 -0.06 2.80 -10.90
CA ASP A 84 -0.53 3.35 -12.19
C ASP A 84 -2.07 3.39 -12.23
N THR A 85 -2.72 2.32 -11.78
CA THR A 85 -4.19 2.24 -11.70
C THR A 85 -4.76 3.32 -10.79
N ILE A 86 -4.19 3.50 -9.60
CA ILE A 86 -4.60 4.54 -8.64
C ILE A 86 -4.37 5.93 -9.23
N GLY A 87 -3.20 6.16 -9.83
CA GLY A 87 -2.86 7.43 -10.43
C GLY A 87 -3.64 7.77 -11.71
N SER A 88 -4.28 6.78 -12.36
CA SER A 88 -5.25 7.03 -13.41
C SER A 88 -6.58 7.61 -12.90
N VAL A 89 -6.85 7.46 -11.59
CA VAL A 89 -8.08 7.90 -10.93
C VAL A 89 -7.86 9.17 -10.11
N PHE A 90 -6.76 9.26 -9.37
CA PHE A 90 -6.44 10.39 -8.49
C PHE A 90 -5.44 11.35 -9.14
N ASN A 91 -5.57 12.64 -8.86
CA ASN A 91 -4.70 13.67 -9.42
C ASN A 91 -3.31 13.71 -8.77
N THR A 92 -3.18 13.23 -7.54
CA THR A 92 -1.96 13.29 -6.74
C THR A 92 -1.74 11.96 -6.05
N VAL A 93 -0.56 11.38 -6.26
CA VAL A 93 -0.15 10.10 -5.66
C VAL A 93 1.25 10.27 -5.08
N TYR A 94 1.44 9.86 -3.83
CA TYR A 94 2.73 9.76 -3.17
C TYR A 94 2.97 8.36 -2.65
N THR A 95 4.23 7.94 -2.64
CA THR A 95 4.63 6.65 -2.07
C THR A 95 5.71 6.83 -1.02
N VAL A 96 5.69 5.97 0.01
CA VAL A 96 6.70 5.91 1.08
C VAL A 96 7.09 4.46 1.29
N ASP A 97 8.38 4.16 1.17
CA ASP A 97 8.89 2.84 1.50
C ASP A 97 9.02 2.69 3.02
N VAL A 98 8.46 1.61 3.56
CA VAL A 98 8.56 1.30 5.00
C VAL A 98 9.94 0.73 5.30
N ALA A 99 10.69 1.42 6.17
CA ALA A 99 12.04 1.01 6.53
C ALA A 99 12.05 -0.38 7.21
N GLY A 100 12.95 -1.26 6.78
CA GLY A 100 13.06 -2.62 7.32
C GLY A 100 11.93 -3.59 6.91
N SER A 101 11.08 -3.19 5.96
CA SER A 101 9.99 -4.00 5.43
C SER A 101 10.01 -4.01 3.90
N THR A 102 9.27 -4.95 3.31
CA THR A 102 8.95 -4.96 1.87
C THR A 102 7.70 -4.16 1.54
N ASN A 103 7.07 -3.53 2.55
CA ASN A 103 5.86 -2.74 2.36
C ASN A 103 6.19 -1.34 1.83
N ARG A 104 5.23 -0.81 1.09
CA ARG A 104 5.17 0.57 0.60
C ARG A 104 3.79 1.12 0.88
N GLU A 105 3.73 2.27 1.53
CA GLU A 105 2.48 3.00 1.69
C GLU A 105 2.26 3.92 0.47
N LEU A 106 1.03 3.94 -0.03
CA LEU A 106 0.62 4.84 -1.11
C LEU A 106 -0.49 5.75 -0.59
N PHE A 107 -0.33 7.04 -0.83
CA PHE A 107 -1.29 8.09 -0.51
C PHE A 107 -1.84 8.68 -1.81
N ALA A 108 -3.15 8.69 -1.98
CA ALA A 108 -3.80 9.25 -3.16
C ALA A 108 -4.89 10.25 -2.79
N SER A 109 -4.95 11.38 -3.51
CA SER A 109 -5.92 12.45 -3.29
C SER A 109 -6.08 13.30 -4.55
N ASP A 110 -7.18 14.06 -4.62
CA ASP A 110 -7.28 15.17 -5.58
C ASP A 110 -6.71 16.48 -5.05
N ASN A 111 -6.31 16.51 -3.77
CA ASN A 111 -5.63 17.66 -3.18
C ASN A 111 -4.13 17.60 -3.47
N ALA A 112 -3.61 18.53 -4.27
CA ALA A 112 -2.18 18.61 -4.59
C ALA A 112 -1.27 18.93 -3.39
N ASN A 113 -1.84 19.35 -2.26
CA ASN A 113 -1.08 19.84 -1.09
C ASN A 113 -1.04 18.84 0.07
N ILE A 114 -1.29 17.54 -0.15
CA ILE A 114 -1.38 16.55 0.94
C ILE A 114 -0.12 16.47 1.79
N ILE A 115 1.07 16.54 1.20
CA ILE A 115 2.34 16.49 1.96
C ILE A 115 2.60 17.77 2.74
N SER A 116 2.29 18.95 2.17
CA SER A 116 2.40 20.22 2.92
C SER A 116 1.37 20.27 4.06
N ALA A 117 0.16 19.79 3.86
CA ALA A 117 -0.84 19.68 4.91
C ALA A 117 -0.39 18.71 6.02
N LEU A 118 0.19 17.56 5.67
CA LEU A 118 0.76 16.63 6.64
C LEU A 118 1.83 17.31 7.51
N THR A 119 2.77 18.06 6.89
CA THR A 119 3.83 18.78 7.58
C THR A 119 3.29 19.88 8.49
N GLU A 120 2.28 20.62 8.03
CA GLU A 120 1.63 21.68 8.83
C GLU A 120 0.91 21.08 10.04
N HIS A 121 0.20 19.96 9.88
CA HIS A 121 -0.47 19.27 10.98
C HIS A 121 0.52 18.66 11.95
N ALA A 122 1.62 18.08 11.47
CA ALA A 122 2.70 17.58 12.33
C ALA A 122 3.22 18.67 13.28
N GLY A 123 3.41 19.89 12.76
CA GLY A 123 3.86 21.03 13.58
C GLY A 123 2.89 21.46 14.68
N LYS A 124 1.63 21.05 14.63
CA LYS A 124 0.59 21.36 15.62
C LYS A 124 0.34 20.23 16.63
N MET A 125 0.97 19.06 16.45
CA MET A 125 0.78 17.91 17.31
C MET A 125 1.51 18.04 18.64
N GLU A 126 0.80 17.76 19.74
CA GLU A 126 1.38 17.74 21.10
C GLU A 126 2.20 16.47 21.35
N ASN A 127 1.83 15.33 20.71
CA ASN A 127 2.55 14.10 20.86
C ASN A 127 3.80 14.07 19.97
N ALA A 128 4.98 14.11 20.58
CA ALA A 128 6.27 14.18 19.90
C ALA A 128 6.57 12.94 19.03
N GLU A 129 6.09 11.75 19.41
CA GLU A 129 6.28 10.53 18.62
C GLU A 129 5.47 10.58 17.33
N PHE A 130 4.20 10.98 17.40
CA PHE A 130 3.37 11.17 16.21
C PHE A 130 3.89 12.31 15.32
N GLN A 131 4.32 13.42 15.92
CA GLN A 131 4.93 14.52 15.19
C GLN A 131 6.16 14.03 14.41
N ASN A 132 7.06 13.29 15.07
CA ASN A 132 8.25 12.73 14.42
C ASN A 132 7.88 11.76 13.30
N MET A 133 6.93 10.86 13.53
CA MET A 133 6.45 9.92 12.52
C MET A 133 5.90 10.63 11.28
N MET A 134 5.06 11.65 11.45
CA MET A 134 4.50 12.43 10.34
C MET A 134 5.59 13.17 9.57
N ASN A 135 6.57 13.73 10.25
CA ASN A 135 7.72 14.38 9.61
C ASN A 135 8.60 13.39 8.84
N VAL A 136 8.82 12.18 9.37
CA VAL A 136 9.55 11.12 8.67
C VAL A 136 8.78 10.69 7.42
N VAL A 137 7.47 10.50 7.50
CA VAL A 137 6.63 10.18 6.34
C VAL A 137 6.72 11.28 5.30
N ALA A 138 6.52 12.56 5.68
CA ALA A 138 6.59 13.67 4.76
C ALA A 138 7.97 13.80 4.07
N ALA A 139 9.07 13.62 4.82
CA ALA A 139 10.42 13.72 4.30
C ALA A 139 10.83 12.58 3.35
N ASN A 140 10.20 11.40 3.49
CA ASN A 140 10.48 10.23 2.64
C ASN A 140 9.40 9.99 1.57
N SER A 141 8.38 10.84 1.49
CA SER A 141 7.36 10.78 0.47
C SER A 141 7.94 11.16 -0.89
N THR A 142 7.66 10.33 -1.88
CA THR A 142 8.04 10.57 -3.29
C THR A 142 6.77 10.65 -4.13
N GLU A 143 6.64 11.72 -4.91
CA GLU A 143 5.53 11.84 -5.86
C GLU A 143 5.64 10.75 -6.93
N TYR A 144 4.54 10.08 -7.18
CA TYR A 144 4.46 9.01 -8.16
C TYR A 144 3.85 9.55 -9.45
N VAL A 145 4.58 9.37 -10.54
CA VAL A 145 4.09 9.69 -11.89
C VAL A 145 3.55 8.40 -12.51
N SER A 146 2.26 8.37 -12.80
CA SER A 146 1.59 7.18 -13.32
C SER A 146 2.03 6.86 -14.74
N GLY A 147 2.20 5.56 -15.00
CA GLY A 147 2.41 4.98 -16.32
C GLY A 147 1.12 4.37 -16.90
N ASP A 148 1.31 3.32 -17.72
CA ASP A 148 0.24 2.72 -18.53
C ASP A 148 -0.21 1.33 -18.02
N TYR A 149 0.29 0.86 -16.87
CA TYR A 149 -0.07 -0.43 -16.30
C TYR A 149 -1.39 -0.34 -15.52
N ILE A 150 -2.52 -0.48 -16.24
CA ILE A 150 -3.84 -0.25 -15.67
C ILE A 150 -4.59 -1.58 -15.47
N LEU A 151 -5.16 -1.73 -14.26
CA LEU A 151 -6.07 -2.82 -13.90
C LEU A 151 -7.52 -2.34 -14.02
N THR A 152 -8.35 -3.17 -14.61
CA THR A 152 -9.80 -2.97 -14.71
C THR A 152 -10.53 -4.20 -14.18
N ASP A 153 -11.83 -4.11 -13.90
CA ASP A 153 -12.61 -5.27 -13.45
C ASP A 153 -12.54 -6.45 -14.43
N ASP A 154 -12.41 -6.15 -15.73
CA ASP A 154 -12.29 -7.19 -16.78
C ASP A 154 -10.85 -7.69 -16.95
N LYS A 155 -9.85 -6.96 -16.42
CA LYS A 155 -8.42 -7.28 -16.60
C LYS A 155 -7.61 -6.89 -15.36
N ALA A 156 -7.67 -7.74 -14.35
CA ALA A 156 -6.89 -7.60 -13.11
C ALA A 156 -6.21 -8.93 -12.72
N PRO A 157 -5.12 -9.34 -13.39
CA PRO A 157 -4.44 -10.61 -13.11
C PRO A 157 -3.54 -10.51 -11.86
N VAL A 158 -4.08 -10.05 -10.74
CA VAL A 158 -3.32 -9.73 -9.52
C VAL A 158 -2.64 -10.95 -8.90
N GLU A 159 -3.26 -12.12 -8.97
CA GLU A 159 -2.67 -13.36 -8.47
C GLU A 159 -1.43 -13.73 -9.28
N LEU A 160 -1.48 -13.61 -10.60
CA LEU A 160 -0.34 -13.88 -11.47
C LEU A 160 0.81 -12.89 -11.22
N LEU A 161 0.48 -11.60 -11.07
CA LEU A 161 1.46 -10.56 -10.77
C LEU A 161 2.08 -10.76 -9.38
N GLY A 162 1.29 -11.15 -8.38
CA GLY A 162 1.77 -11.49 -7.04
C GLY A 162 2.71 -12.72 -7.07
N MET A 163 2.36 -13.76 -7.79
CA MET A 163 3.23 -14.94 -7.96
C MET A 163 4.58 -14.59 -8.59
N GLN A 164 4.63 -13.64 -9.53
CA GLN A 164 5.89 -13.19 -10.12
C GLN A 164 6.81 -12.54 -9.08
N VAL A 165 6.26 -11.73 -8.16
CA VAL A 165 7.04 -11.13 -7.08
C VAL A 165 7.57 -12.19 -6.11
N ILE A 166 6.75 -13.19 -5.75
CA ILE A 166 7.19 -14.30 -4.92
C ILE A 166 8.35 -15.06 -5.57
N ASP A 167 8.23 -15.36 -6.86
CA ASP A 167 9.29 -16.01 -7.64
C ASP A 167 10.61 -15.22 -7.61
N GLU A 168 10.54 -13.89 -7.67
CA GLU A 168 11.71 -13.01 -7.55
C GLU A 168 12.32 -13.09 -6.16
N LEU A 169 11.51 -12.93 -5.11
CA LEU A 169 11.97 -13.00 -3.72
C LEU A 169 12.65 -14.35 -3.41
N ILE A 170 12.05 -15.46 -3.87
CA ILE A 170 12.64 -16.80 -3.69
C ILE A 170 13.97 -16.92 -4.44
N LYS A 171 14.06 -16.40 -5.66
CA LYS A 171 15.32 -16.44 -6.45
C LYS A 171 16.41 -15.62 -5.79
N ASP A 172 16.08 -14.44 -5.30
CA ASP A 172 17.02 -13.54 -4.62
C ASP A 172 17.51 -14.18 -3.31
N GLU A 173 16.63 -14.78 -2.53
CA GLU A 173 16.98 -15.48 -1.30
C GLU A 173 17.83 -16.71 -1.56
N VAL A 174 17.48 -17.52 -2.55
CA VAL A 174 18.29 -18.67 -2.97
C VAL A 174 19.68 -18.22 -3.46
N ALA A 175 19.77 -17.12 -4.23
CA ALA A 175 21.03 -16.56 -4.69
C ALA A 175 21.88 -16.05 -3.52
N TYR A 176 21.26 -15.43 -2.52
CA TYR A 176 21.91 -14.98 -1.30
C TYR A 176 22.53 -16.15 -0.52
N TYR A 177 21.76 -17.19 -0.21
CA TYR A 177 22.25 -18.36 0.51
C TYR A 177 23.30 -19.16 -0.29
N LYS A 178 23.12 -19.26 -1.61
CA LYS A 178 24.12 -19.83 -2.49
C LYS A 178 25.44 -19.05 -2.43
N GLY A 179 25.37 -17.73 -2.43
CA GLY A 179 26.56 -16.87 -2.28
C GLY A 179 27.29 -17.07 -0.95
N ILE A 180 26.56 -17.30 0.16
CA ILE A 180 27.16 -17.66 1.45
C ILE A 180 27.81 -19.03 1.38
N TYR A 181 27.13 -20.02 0.82
CA TYR A 181 27.65 -21.37 0.67
C TYR A 181 28.94 -21.40 -0.18
N ASP A 182 28.98 -20.69 -1.28
CA ASP A 182 30.13 -20.62 -2.19
C ASP A 182 31.37 -19.97 -1.53
N ARG A 183 31.16 -19.01 -0.59
CA ARG A 183 32.23 -18.33 0.14
C ARG A 183 32.69 -19.07 1.40
N GLU A 184 31.75 -19.59 2.19
CA GLU A 184 31.97 -20.03 3.57
C GLU A 184 31.61 -21.50 3.81
N GLY A 185 31.09 -22.16 2.77
CA GLY A 185 30.66 -23.55 2.83
C GLY A 185 29.43 -23.73 3.73
N ILE A 186 29.17 -24.99 4.11
CA ILE A 186 27.97 -25.33 4.91
C ILE A 186 27.97 -24.66 6.30
N ARG A 187 29.14 -24.31 6.85
CA ARG A 187 29.21 -23.64 8.15
C ARG A 187 28.71 -22.19 8.08
N GLY A 188 29.02 -21.47 7.02
CA GLY A 188 28.51 -20.13 6.78
C GLY A 188 27.00 -20.15 6.64
N LEU A 189 26.47 -21.11 5.91
CA LEU A 189 25.02 -21.28 5.72
C LEU A 189 24.31 -21.55 7.04
N LEU A 190 24.81 -22.44 7.90
CA LEU A 190 24.21 -22.73 9.21
C LEU A 190 24.25 -21.55 10.19
N ASN A 191 25.18 -20.63 10.04
CA ASN A 191 25.29 -19.43 10.88
C ASN A 191 24.40 -18.26 10.36
N SER A 192 23.86 -18.36 9.15
CA SER A 192 23.04 -17.31 8.52
C SER A 192 21.52 -17.58 8.61
N ILE A 193 21.14 -18.74 9.13
CA ILE A 193 19.76 -19.14 9.45
C ILE A 193 19.54 -18.95 10.95
#